data_c81460a883c062845dd9cd431be03bfc
#
_entry.id   c81460a883c062845dd9cd431be03bfc
#
_cell.length_a   1.000
_cell.length_b   1.000
_cell.length_c   1.000
_cell.angle_alpha   90.00
_cell.angle_beta   90.00
_cell.angle_gamma   90.00
#
_symmetry.space_group_name_H-M   'P 1'
#
loop_
_entity.id
_entity.type
_entity.pdbx_description
1 polymer ?
#
loop_
_entity_poly.entity_id
_entity_poly.type
_entity_poly.pdbx_seq_one_letter_code
_entity_poly.pdbx_strand_id
1 'polypeptide(L)' 'MISIRIAVCLLEIHIPEATSLKKKRQVIQSLVKRLRNRFNLSVAEVGCKDLWQRSELGLAAVCQNSGS' A
#
# COMPACT_ATOMS: atom_id res chain seq x y z
N MET A 1 -23.79 16.59 -12.20
CA MET A 1 -23.54 15.79 -10.98
C MET A 1 -22.22 15.04 -11.13
N ILE A 2 -21.39 15.09 -10.10
CA ILE A 2 -20.09 14.42 -10.12
C ILE A 2 -20.24 13.03 -9.52
N SER A 3 -19.81 12.02 -10.26
CA SER A 3 -19.75 10.65 -9.75
C SER A 3 -18.40 10.39 -9.11
N ILE A 4 -18.42 9.86 -7.91
CA ILE A 4 -17.22 9.52 -7.16
C ILE A 4 -17.21 8.03 -6.91
N ARG A 5 -16.07 7.40 -7.18
CA ARG A 5 -15.85 5.98 -6.91
C ARG A 5 -14.67 5.84 -5.97
N ILE A 6 -14.74 4.83 -5.13
CA ILE A 6 -13.63 4.46 -4.26
C ILE A 6 -13.11 3.10 -4.68
N ALA A 7 -11.85 3.06 -5.03
CA ALA A 7 -11.18 1.82 -5.37
C ALA A 7 -10.39 1.34 -4.15
N VAL A 8 -10.50 0.05 -3.84
CA VAL A 8 -9.78 -0.57 -2.74
C VAL A 8 -9.01 -1.76 -3.29
N CYS A 9 -7.77 -1.90 -2.86
CA CYS A 9 -6.91 -2.99 -3.29
C CYS A 9 -6.13 -3.51 -2.10
N LEU A 10 -5.93 -4.82 -2.05
CA LEU A 10 -5.09 -5.47 -1.07
C LEU A 10 -3.89 -6.07 -1.81
N LEU A 11 -2.69 -5.68 -1.40
CA LEU A 11 -1.46 -6.21 -1.98
C LEU A 11 -0.73 -7.08 -0.97
N GLU A 12 -0.34 -8.26 -1.40
CA GLU A 12 0.55 -9.12 -0.63
C GLU A 12 1.97 -8.92 -1.12
N ILE A 13 2.87 -8.59 -0.21
CA ILE A 13 4.26 -8.29 -0.51
C ILE A 13 5.15 -9.37 0.09
N HIS A 14 6.08 -9.88 -0.71
CA HIS A 14 7.09 -10.83 -0.26
C HIS A 14 8.45 -10.14 -0.24
N ILE A 15 9.16 -10.28 0.89
CA ILE A 15 10.46 -9.64 1.10
C ILE A 15 11.44 -10.71 1.58
N PRO A 16 11.89 -11.61 0.70
CA PRO A 16 12.73 -12.73 1.13
C PRO A 16 14.07 -12.31 1.72
N GLU A 17 14.57 -11.13 1.37
CA GLU A 17 15.83 -10.62 1.91
C GLU A 17 15.71 -10.00 3.30
N ALA A 18 14.50 -9.83 3.83
CA ALA A 18 14.33 -9.25 5.16
C ALA A 18 14.73 -10.26 6.24
N THR A 19 15.66 -9.86 7.09
CA THR A 19 16.21 -10.69 8.17
C THR A 19 15.79 -10.21 9.55
N SER A 20 14.94 -9.19 9.63
CA SER A 20 14.44 -8.67 10.88
C SER A 20 13.20 -7.81 10.61
N LEU A 21 12.43 -7.54 11.66
CA LEU A 21 11.31 -6.59 11.55
C LEU A 21 11.78 -5.19 11.20
N LYS A 22 12.93 -4.79 11.69
CA LYS A 22 13.49 -3.48 11.37
C LYS A 22 13.75 -3.34 9.87
N LYS A 23 14.38 -4.34 9.27
CA LYS A 23 14.63 -4.36 7.83
C LYS A 23 13.32 -4.35 7.04
N LYS A 24 12.38 -5.18 7.44
CA LYS A 24 11.06 -5.22 6.80
C LYS A 24 10.39 -3.85 6.84
N ARG A 25 10.37 -3.20 8.01
CA ARG A 25 9.73 -1.90 8.15
C ARG A 25 10.37 -0.84 7.27
N GLN A 26 11.68 -0.88 7.12
CA GLN A 26 12.38 0.04 6.23
C GLN A 26 11.92 -0.13 4.77
N VAL A 27 11.81 -1.38 4.32
CA VAL A 27 11.37 -1.68 2.95
C VAL A 27 9.92 -1.24 2.76
N ILE A 28 9.04 -1.59 3.69
CA ILE A 28 7.62 -1.25 3.59
C ILE A 28 7.40 0.26 3.64
N GLN A 29 8.08 0.97 4.54
CA GLN A 29 7.96 2.43 4.62
C GLN A 29 8.43 3.10 3.35
N SER A 30 9.50 2.61 2.76
CA SER A 30 10.01 3.12 1.50
C SER A 30 8.99 2.91 0.37
N LEU A 31 8.41 1.73 0.31
CA LEU A 31 7.39 1.41 -0.70
C LEU A 31 6.15 2.27 -0.53
N VAL A 32 5.64 2.39 0.70
CA VAL A 32 4.47 3.22 1.01
C VAL A 32 4.72 4.67 0.60
N LYS A 33 5.90 5.18 0.93
CA LYS A 33 6.26 6.56 0.59
C LYS A 33 6.30 6.78 -0.92
N ARG A 34 6.87 5.83 -1.66
CA ARG A 34 6.89 5.90 -3.13
C ARG A 34 5.48 5.88 -3.72
N LEU A 35 4.62 5.03 -3.20
CA LEU A 35 3.24 4.95 -3.68
C LEU A 35 2.49 6.25 -3.44
N ARG A 36 2.64 6.83 -2.25
CA ARG A 36 2.00 8.10 -1.92
C ARG A 36 2.52 9.25 -2.75
N ASN A 37 3.82 9.24 -3.06
CA ASN A 37 4.42 10.30 -3.88
C ASN A 37 4.02 10.20 -5.35
N ARG A 38 3.75 9.00 -5.81
CA ARG A 38 3.46 8.74 -7.22
C ARG A 38 1.98 8.80 -7.53
N PHE A 39 1.16 8.41 -6.55
CA PHE A 39 -0.29 8.28 -6.73
C PHE A 39 -1.00 8.94 -5.57
N ASN A 40 -2.20 9.43 -5.84
CA ASN A 40 -3.06 9.95 -4.78
C ASN A 40 -3.79 8.80 -4.10
N LEU A 41 -3.08 8.12 -3.21
CA LEU A 41 -3.56 6.91 -2.53
C LEU A 41 -3.45 7.05 -1.02
N SER A 42 -4.37 6.40 -0.33
CA SER A 42 -4.18 6.05 1.08
C SER A 42 -3.61 4.65 1.14
N VAL A 43 -2.50 4.47 1.85
CA VAL A 43 -1.81 3.19 1.96
C VAL A 43 -1.50 2.90 3.42
N ALA A 44 -1.75 1.68 3.84
CA ALA A 44 -1.40 1.24 5.18
C ALA A 44 -1.04 -0.24 5.18
N GLU A 45 -0.13 -0.63 6.06
CA GLU A 45 0.11 -2.05 6.32
C GLU A 45 -1.03 -2.58 7.17
N VAL A 46 -1.75 -3.58 6.67
CA VAL A 46 -2.97 -4.08 7.31
C VAL A 46 -2.88 -5.53 7.75
N GLY A 47 -1.82 -6.24 7.40
CA GLY A 47 -1.64 -7.63 7.81
C GLY A 47 -0.20 -8.05 7.79
N CYS A 48 0.07 -9.21 8.40
CA CYS A 48 1.40 -9.81 8.48
C CYS A 48 2.44 -8.90 9.14
N LYS A 49 2.02 -8.07 10.08
CA LYS A 49 2.90 -7.07 10.70
C LYS A 49 4.06 -7.70 11.46
N ASP A 50 3.86 -8.88 12.02
CA ASP A 50 4.88 -9.58 12.81
C ASP A 50 5.74 -10.51 11.97
N LEU A 51 5.46 -10.66 10.69
CA LEU A 51 6.25 -11.50 9.80
C LEU A 51 7.34 -10.67 9.14
N TRP A 52 8.54 -11.23 9.06
CA TRP A 52 9.69 -10.50 8.49
C TRP A 52 9.65 -10.42 6.98
N GLN A 53 9.13 -11.45 6.34
CA GLN A 53 9.27 -11.64 4.90
C GLN A 53 7.95 -11.52 4.14
N ARG A 54 6.90 -11.10 4.84
CA ARG A 54 5.58 -10.89 4.24
C ARG A 54 4.93 -9.66 4.81
N SER A 55 4.17 -8.99 3.98
CA SER A 55 3.35 -7.88 4.40
C SER A 55 2.08 -7.84 3.56
N GLU A 56 1.04 -7.26 4.12
CA GLU A 56 -0.16 -6.94 3.37
C GLU A 56 -0.42 -5.45 3.46
N LEU A 57 -0.55 -4.82 2.30
CA LEU A 57 -0.85 -3.39 2.20
C LEU A 57 -2.27 -3.21 1.71
N GLY A 58 -3.02 -2.39 2.43
CA GLY A 58 -4.32 -1.92 1.98
C GLY A 58 -4.14 -0.59 1.27
N LEU A 59 -4.74 -0.44 0.10
CA LEU A 59 -4.70 0.78 -0.67
C LEU A 59 -6.12 1.23 -0.96
N ALA A 60 -6.35 2.53 -0.88
CA ALA A 60 -7.63 3.10 -1.25
C ALA A 60 -7.40 4.38 -2.05
N ALA A 61 -8.19 4.55 -3.08
CA ALA A 61 -8.12 5.73 -3.93
C ALA A 61 -9.51 6.25 -4.22
N VAL A 62 -9.64 7.56 -4.26
CA VAL A 62 -10.85 8.20 -4.71
C VAL A 62 -10.70 8.47 -6.20
N CYS A 63 -11.64 7.97 -6.98
CA CYS A 63 -11.65 8.13 -8.42
C CYS A 63 -12.85 8.97 -8.81
N GLN A 64 -12.60 10.02 -9.54
CA GLN A 64 -13.66 10.82 -10.10
C GLN A 64 -13.97 10.35 -11.50
N ASN A 65 -15.20 9.97 -11.75
CA ASN A 65 -15.63 9.62 -13.10
C ASN A 65 -16.03 10.91 -13.80
N SER A 66 -15.11 11.44 -14.58
CA SER A 66 -15.34 12.70 -15.29
C SER A 66 -16.00 12.53 -16.63
N GLY A 67 -16.36 11.33 -16.99
CA GLY A 67 -16.96 11.08 -18.30
C GLY A 67 -15.97 11.13 -19.47
N SER A 68 -14.73 11.23 -19.18
CA SER A 68 -13.71 11.24 -20.23
C SER A 68 -13.29 9.84 -20.60
#